data_a1c92269e9d20cfebee6c7fdf2de0364
#
_entry.id   a1c92269e9d20cfebee6c7fdf2de0364
#
_cell.length_a   1.000
_cell.length_b   1.000
_cell.length_c   1.000
_cell.angle_alpha   90.00
_cell.angle_beta   90.00
_cell.angle_gamma   90.00
#
_symmetry.space_group_name_H-M   'P 1'
#
loop_
_entity.id
_entity.type
_entity.pdbx_description
1 polymer ?
#
loop_
_entity_poly.entity_id
_entity_poly.type
_entity_poly.pdbx_seq_one_letter_code
_entity_poly.pdbx_strand_id
1 'polypeptide(L)'
;MVCYKQVSIYLGEDKTKCILFTKKKTHKQLNICNKSAKIKQHKTIDYLGCILDNNLSGEHMVLKVLNKVNSKLKFLYRQSEHLNPQLRRMLCNALLQPHFDYASTSWYPLIKQCYKQILQVAQNICIRFCLGL
;
A
#
# COMPACT_ATOMS: atom_id res chain seq x y z
N MET A 1 -9.88 -8.68 -45.36
CA MET A 1 -8.70 -7.83 -45.09
C MET A 1 -8.94 -7.08 -43.80
N VAL A 2 -8.40 -7.57 -42.68
CA VAL A 2 -8.66 -6.97 -41.34
C VAL A 2 -7.58 -5.91 -41.13
N CYS A 3 -8.00 -4.66 -41.08
CA CYS A 3 -7.12 -3.52 -40.84
C CYS A 3 -6.80 -3.42 -39.34
N TYR A 4 -5.65 -3.89 -38.90
CA TYR A 4 -5.16 -3.66 -37.55
C TYR A 4 -4.76 -2.18 -37.43
N LYS A 5 -5.53 -1.38 -36.66
CA LYS A 5 -5.10 -0.05 -36.24
C LYS A 5 -3.90 -0.22 -35.32
N GLN A 6 -2.73 0.22 -35.74
CA GLN A 6 -1.57 0.33 -34.86
C GLN A 6 -1.88 1.38 -33.78
N VAL A 7 -1.96 0.92 -32.52
CA VAL A 7 -2.09 1.81 -31.37
C VAL A 7 -0.70 2.26 -30.98
N SER A 8 -0.38 3.52 -31.23
CA SER A 8 0.87 4.14 -30.75
C SER A 8 0.74 4.49 -29.28
N ILE A 9 1.48 3.80 -28.42
CA ILE A 9 1.57 4.12 -26.99
C ILE A 9 2.78 5.03 -26.77
N TYR A 10 2.54 6.25 -26.29
CA TYR A 10 3.60 7.19 -25.91
C TYR A 10 3.88 7.08 -24.42
N LEU A 11 5.16 6.94 -24.06
CA LEU A 11 5.62 6.99 -22.67
C LEU A 11 5.62 8.46 -22.19
N GLY A 12 4.78 8.77 -21.20
CA GLY A 12 4.82 10.08 -20.54
C GLY A 12 6.06 10.19 -19.65
N GLU A 13 6.94 11.13 -19.94
CA GLU A 13 8.21 11.32 -19.22
C GLU A 13 8.00 11.58 -17.72
N ASP A 14 7.03 12.43 -17.38
CA ASP A 14 6.72 12.79 -15.99
C ASP A 14 6.10 11.64 -15.18
N LYS A 15 5.49 10.67 -15.84
CA LYS A 15 4.81 9.52 -15.20
C LYS A 15 5.70 8.28 -15.12
N THR A 16 6.80 8.27 -15.86
CA THR A 16 7.71 7.12 -15.90
C THR A 16 8.72 7.21 -14.76
N LYS A 17 8.72 6.21 -13.90
CA LYS A 17 9.63 6.10 -12.76
C LYS A 17 10.43 4.82 -12.86
N CYS A 18 11.69 4.86 -12.46
CA CYS A 18 12.56 3.69 -12.38
C CYS A 18 12.87 3.36 -10.93
N ILE A 19 12.80 2.07 -10.59
CA ILE A 19 13.25 1.55 -9.30
C ILE A 19 14.17 0.36 -9.54
N LEU A 20 15.29 0.31 -8.81
CA LEU A 20 16.20 -0.82 -8.82
C LEU A 20 16.01 -1.63 -7.55
N PHE A 21 15.52 -2.85 -7.68
CA PHE A 21 15.41 -3.78 -6.55
C PHE A 21 16.75 -4.45 -6.29
N THR A 22 17.28 -4.28 -5.08
CA THR A 22 18.56 -4.91 -4.69
C THR A 22 18.61 -5.12 -3.17
N LYS A 23 19.22 -6.25 -2.77
CA LYS A 23 19.54 -6.54 -1.36
C LYS A 23 20.95 -6.04 -0.97
N LYS A 24 21.72 -5.52 -1.92
CA LYS A 24 23.06 -4.99 -1.66
C LYS A 24 22.97 -3.63 -0.96
N LYS A 25 23.87 -3.38 0.00
CA LYS A 25 23.94 -2.10 0.73
C LYS A 25 24.34 -0.92 -0.16
N THR A 26 25.12 -1.18 -1.21
CA THR A 26 25.53 -0.16 -2.18
C THR A 26 24.52 -0.06 -3.32
N HIS A 27 23.84 1.06 -3.41
CA HIS A 27 22.89 1.33 -4.49
C HIS A 27 23.64 1.89 -5.71
N LYS A 28 23.66 1.12 -6.79
CA LYS A 28 24.20 1.59 -8.08
C LYS A 28 23.20 2.58 -8.69
N GLN A 29 23.68 3.78 -9.02
CA GLN A 29 22.91 4.75 -9.78
C GLN A 29 22.91 4.32 -11.25
N LEU A 30 21.72 4.09 -11.81
CA LEU A 30 21.56 3.74 -13.21
C LEU A 30 21.22 5.02 -13.99
N ASN A 31 21.94 5.24 -15.09
CA ASN A 31 21.61 6.29 -16.05
C ASN A 31 20.70 5.66 -17.12
N ILE A 32 19.41 5.80 -16.94
CA ILE A 32 18.41 5.31 -17.89
C ILE A 32 17.86 6.52 -18.65
N CYS A 33 17.95 6.46 -19.95
CA CYS A 33 17.40 7.49 -20.83
C CYS A 33 16.36 6.88 -21.77
N ASN A 34 15.26 7.59 -21.97
CA ASN A 34 14.28 7.30 -23.01
C ASN A 34 14.39 8.42 -24.06
N LYS A 35 14.88 8.06 -25.26
CA LYS A 35 15.23 9.03 -26.30
C LYS A 35 16.20 10.10 -25.76
N SER A 36 15.73 11.32 -25.48
CA SER A 36 16.52 12.43 -24.93
C SER A 36 16.25 12.72 -23.45
N ALA A 37 15.24 12.09 -22.84
CA ALA A 37 14.85 12.34 -21.46
C ALA A 37 15.48 11.34 -20.49
N LYS A 38 16.10 11.87 -19.42
CA LYS A 38 16.70 11.07 -18.36
C LYS A 38 15.62 10.63 -17.36
N ILE A 39 15.42 9.32 -17.21
CA ILE A 39 14.46 8.76 -16.24
C ILE A 39 15.08 8.78 -14.84
N LYS A 40 14.39 9.40 -13.90
CA LYS A 40 14.84 9.52 -12.52
C LYS A 40 14.64 8.20 -11.77
N GLN A 41 15.71 7.73 -11.12
CA GLN A 41 15.65 6.56 -10.25
C GLN A 41 15.10 6.95 -8.87
N HIS A 42 14.13 6.18 -8.38
CA HIS A 42 13.47 6.36 -7.09
C HIS A 42 13.82 5.21 -6.13
N LYS A 43 13.86 5.48 -4.82
CA LYS A 43 14.01 4.45 -3.79
C LYS A 43 12.68 3.79 -3.47
N THR A 44 11.58 4.51 -3.64
CA THR A 44 10.20 4.03 -3.41
C THR A 44 9.32 4.50 -4.54
N ILE A 45 8.37 3.66 -4.96
CA ILE A 45 7.35 4.00 -5.95
C ILE A 45 5.98 3.56 -5.44
N ASP A 46 4.94 4.33 -5.77
CA ASP A 46 3.56 3.88 -5.64
C ASP A 46 3.14 3.24 -6.96
N TYR A 47 2.83 1.95 -6.92
CA TYR A 47 2.37 1.18 -8.08
C TYR A 47 1.01 0.57 -7.76
N LEU A 48 -0.02 1.03 -8.45
CA LEU A 48 -1.40 0.59 -8.24
C LEU A 48 -1.83 0.66 -6.75
N GLY A 49 -1.41 1.70 -6.04
CA GLY A 49 -1.75 1.87 -4.64
C GLY A 49 -0.86 1.10 -3.65
N CYS A 50 0.03 0.22 -4.13
CA CYS A 50 1.05 -0.44 -3.31
C CYS A 50 2.36 0.34 -3.33
N ILE A 51 2.93 0.60 -2.17
CA ILE A 51 4.25 1.22 -2.08
C ILE A 51 5.31 0.12 -2.14
N LEU A 52 6.13 0.17 -3.19
CA LEU A 52 7.27 -0.71 -3.36
C LEU A 52 8.54 0.07 -3.03
N ASP A 53 9.38 -0.48 -2.18
CA ASP A 53 10.70 0.02 -1.86
C ASP A 53 11.78 -0.84 -2.51
N ASN A 54 12.94 -0.25 -2.76
CA ASN A 54 14.07 -0.90 -3.45
C ASN A 54 14.59 -2.17 -2.76
N ASN A 55 14.33 -2.33 -1.45
CA ASN A 55 14.72 -3.52 -0.67
C ASN A 55 13.60 -4.56 -0.58
N LEU A 56 12.41 -4.25 -1.12
CA LEU A 56 11.19 -5.06 -0.97
C LEU A 56 10.87 -5.39 0.50
N SER A 57 11.07 -4.42 1.39
CA SER A 57 10.85 -4.62 2.84
C SER A 57 9.37 -4.57 3.22
N GLY A 58 8.55 -3.93 2.40
CA GLY A 58 7.12 -3.70 2.64
C GLY A 58 6.83 -2.73 3.79
N GLU A 59 7.84 -2.13 4.42
CA GLU A 59 7.69 -1.22 5.57
C GLU A 59 6.79 -0.04 5.24
N HIS A 60 7.06 0.63 4.14
CA HIS A 60 6.27 1.80 3.71
C HIS A 60 4.81 1.44 3.43
N MET A 61 4.55 0.22 2.94
CA MET A 61 3.19 -0.25 2.74
C MET A 61 2.47 -0.49 4.06
N VAL A 62 3.14 -1.12 5.03
CA VAL A 62 2.58 -1.33 6.38
C VAL A 62 2.23 0.00 7.04
N LEU A 63 3.12 0.97 7.01
CA LEU A 63 2.87 2.31 7.56
C LEU A 63 1.66 2.98 6.87
N LYS A 64 1.53 2.85 5.55
CA LYS A 64 0.37 3.37 4.80
C LYS A 64 -0.93 2.74 5.27
N VAL A 65 -0.96 1.41 5.43
CA VAL A 65 -2.14 0.67 5.93
C VAL A 65 -2.49 1.12 7.34
N LEU A 66 -1.52 1.14 8.26
CA LEU A 66 -1.73 1.54 9.65
C LEU A 66 -2.27 2.97 9.78
N ASN A 67 -1.72 3.92 9.02
CA ASN A 67 -2.18 5.30 9.04
C ASN A 67 -3.63 5.42 8.59
N LYS A 68 -4.02 4.70 7.54
CA LYS A 68 -5.40 4.69 7.04
C LYS A 68 -6.36 4.05 8.05
N VAL A 69 -5.99 2.89 8.59
CA VAL A 69 -6.80 2.19 9.58
C VAL A 69 -6.97 3.03 10.85
N ASN A 70 -5.86 3.55 11.41
CA ASN A 70 -5.90 4.35 12.62
C ASN A 70 -6.73 5.64 12.46
N SER A 71 -6.62 6.31 11.32
CA SER A 71 -7.41 7.51 11.04
C SER A 71 -8.92 7.21 11.03
N LYS A 72 -9.33 6.13 10.34
CA LYS A 72 -10.73 5.72 10.30
C LYS A 72 -11.22 5.19 11.65
N LEU A 73 -10.39 4.43 12.35
CA LEU A 73 -10.73 3.91 13.67
C LEU A 73 -10.96 5.02 14.68
N LYS A 74 -10.10 6.07 14.70
CA LYS A 74 -10.31 7.26 15.52
C LYS A 74 -11.64 7.95 15.23
N PHE A 75 -12.04 8.03 13.96
CA PHE A 75 -13.34 8.57 13.58
C PHE A 75 -14.48 7.71 14.13
N LEU A 76 -14.39 6.38 13.98
CA LEU A 76 -15.41 5.45 14.48
C LEU A 76 -15.54 5.48 16.00
N TYR A 77 -14.43 5.60 16.74
CA TYR A 77 -14.47 5.73 18.20
C TYR A 77 -15.20 6.98 18.66
N ARG A 78 -15.08 8.12 17.98
CA ARG A 78 -15.82 9.34 18.31
C ARG A 78 -17.34 9.17 18.17
N GLN A 79 -17.78 8.29 17.29
CA GLN A 79 -19.20 8.01 17.05
C GLN A 79 -19.70 6.77 17.80
N SER A 80 -18.85 6.14 18.61
CA SER A 80 -19.11 4.84 19.23
C SER A 80 -20.36 4.79 20.12
N GLU A 81 -20.71 5.87 20.79
CA GLU A 81 -21.90 5.97 21.65
C GLU A 81 -23.21 5.75 20.88
N HIS A 82 -23.25 6.11 19.60
CA HIS A 82 -24.43 5.99 18.74
C HIS A 82 -24.46 4.70 17.92
N LEU A 83 -23.45 3.83 18.08
CA LEU A 83 -23.28 2.62 17.27
C LEU A 83 -23.60 1.36 18.08
N ASN A 84 -24.62 0.62 17.66
CA ASN A 84 -24.86 -0.70 18.21
C ASN A 84 -23.79 -1.72 17.72
N PRO A 85 -23.63 -2.88 18.38
CA PRO A 85 -22.58 -3.85 18.04
C PRO A 85 -22.66 -4.36 16.60
N GLN A 86 -23.83 -4.55 16.05
CA GLN A 86 -24.00 -5.00 14.65
C GLN A 86 -23.48 -3.94 13.67
N LEU A 87 -23.83 -2.68 13.90
CA LEU A 87 -23.38 -1.57 13.06
C LEU A 87 -21.87 -1.35 13.17
N ARG A 88 -21.29 -1.46 14.39
CA ARG A 88 -19.82 -1.42 14.58
C ARG A 88 -19.12 -2.49 13.74
N ARG A 89 -19.60 -3.73 13.79
CA ARG A 89 -19.07 -4.85 13.00
C ARG A 89 -19.18 -4.58 11.49
N MET A 90 -20.32 -4.08 11.03
CA MET A 90 -20.53 -3.74 9.62
C MET A 90 -19.58 -2.65 9.15
N LEU A 91 -19.40 -1.59 9.95
CA LEU A 91 -18.49 -0.49 9.65
C LEU A 91 -17.02 -0.94 9.65
N CYS A 92 -16.61 -1.80 10.58
CA CYS A 92 -15.27 -2.38 10.57
C CYS A 92 -15.00 -3.18 9.30
N ASN A 93 -15.94 -4.05 8.90
CA ASN A 93 -15.79 -4.85 7.70
C ASN A 93 -15.78 -3.99 6.43
N ALA A 94 -16.58 -2.93 6.37
CA ALA A 94 -16.67 -2.08 5.19
C ALA A 94 -15.53 -1.06 5.08
N LEU A 95 -15.06 -0.49 6.20
CA LEU A 95 -14.15 0.65 6.21
C LEU A 95 -12.71 0.29 6.60
N LEU A 96 -12.51 -0.71 7.46
CA LEU A 96 -11.18 -1.05 8.01
C LEU A 96 -10.60 -2.28 7.31
N GLN A 97 -11.36 -3.36 7.20
CA GLN A 97 -10.90 -4.62 6.64
C GLN A 97 -10.32 -4.50 5.22
N PRO A 98 -10.92 -3.73 4.28
CA PRO A 98 -10.37 -3.60 2.93
C PRO A 98 -8.96 -3.03 2.88
N HIS A 99 -8.52 -2.28 3.91
CA HIS A 99 -7.15 -1.75 3.95
C HIS A 99 -6.11 -2.82 4.28
N PHE A 100 -6.49 -3.83 5.07
CA PHE A 100 -5.63 -4.99 5.34
C PHE A 100 -5.58 -5.95 4.15
N ASP A 101 -6.72 -6.14 3.48
CA ASP A 101 -6.87 -7.12 2.41
C ASP A 101 -6.30 -6.62 1.08
N TYR A 102 -6.29 -5.30 0.85
CA TYR A 102 -5.87 -4.73 -0.42
C TYR A 102 -4.46 -5.16 -0.81
N ALA A 103 -4.38 -5.94 -1.90
CA ALA A 103 -3.14 -6.49 -2.45
C ALA A 103 -2.23 -7.19 -1.42
N SER A 104 -2.82 -7.72 -0.32
CA SER A 104 -2.09 -8.34 0.79
C SER A 104 -1.20 -9.49 0.33
N THR A 105 -1.64 -10.26 -0.65
CA THR A 105 -0.85 -11.35 -1.26
C THR A 105 0.47 -10.89 -1.86
N SER A 106 0.55 -9.62 -2.30
CA SER A 106 1.74 -9.06 -2.93
C SER A 106 2.77 -8.53 -1.94
N TRP A 107 2.34 -7.93 -0.83
CA TRP A 107 3.25 -7.26 0.11
C TRP A 107 3.40 -7.99 1.45
N TYR A 108 2.38 -8.71 1.93
CA TYR A 108 2.41 -9.38 3.23
C TYR A 108 3.50 -10.46 3.36
N PRO A 109 3.79 -11.30 2.34
CA PRO A 109 4.89 -12.26 2.43
C PRO A 109 6.27 -11.62 2.55
N LEU A 110 6.44 -10.38 2.07
CA LEU A 110 7.73 -9.69 2.02
C LEU A 110 8.10 -9.02 3.36
N ILE A 111 7.11 -8.69 4.20
CA ILE A 111 7.34 -7.95 5.43
C ILE A 111 7.97 -8.80 6.54
N LYS A 112 8.80 -8.14 7.35
CA LYS A 112 9.42 -8.75 8.52
C LYS A 112 8.38 -9.13 9.59
N GLN A 113 8.73 -10.09 10.46
CA GLN A 113 7.85 -10.56 11.53
C GLN A 113 7.41 -9.45 12.48
N CYS A 114 8.26 -8.47 12.79
CA CYS A 114 7.88 -7.32 13.62
C CYS A 114 6.71 -6.52 13.04
N TYR A 115 6.68 -6.31 11.72
CA TYR A 115 5.58 -5.61 11.04
C TYR A 115 4.28 -6.44 11.03
N LYS A 116 4.38 -7.77 10.92
CA LYS A 116 3.22 -8.67 11.06
C LYS A 116 2.59 -8.54 12.44
N GLN A 117 3.41 -8.47 13.49
CA GLN A 117 2.93 -8.26 14.86
C GLN A 117 2.22 -6.90 15.02
N ILE A 118 2.77 -5.83 14.45
CA ILE A 118 2.14 -4.50 14.50
C ILE A 118 0.78 -4.51 13.77
N LEU A 119 0.69 -5.16 12.61
CA LEU A 119 -0.59 -5.31 11.90
C LEU A 119 -1.60 -6.13 12.71
N GLN A 120 -1.15 -7.20 13.39
CA GLN A 120 -2.00 -8.00 14.26
C GLN A 120 -2.54 -7.18 15.43
N VAL A 121 -1.71 -6.33 16.04
CA VAL A 121 -2.16 -5.41 17.10
C VAL A 121 -3.24 -4.46 16.57
N ALA A 122 -3.05 -3.90 15.38
CA ALA A 122 -4.05 -3.03 14.76
C ALA A 122 -5.37 -3.76 14.49
N GLN A 123 -5.32 -5.00 14.01
CA GLN A 123 -6.52 -5.84 13.83
C GLN A 123 -7.21 -6.13 15.17
N ASN A 124 -6.45 -6.43 16.22
CA ASN A 124 -7.00 -6.67 17.56
C ASN A 124 -7.72 -5.42 18.10
N ILE A 125 -7.22 -4.21 17.83
CA ILE A 125 -7.90 -2.97 18.19
C ILE A 125 -9.23 -2.83 17.43
N CYS A 126 -9.27 -3.17 16.15
CA CYS A 126 -10.51 -3.19 15.36
C CYS A 126 -11.53 -4.18 15.95
N ILE A 127 -11.10 -5.37 16.38
CA ILE A 127 -11.96 -6.37 17.01
C ILE A 127 -12.53 -5.85 18.34
N ARG A 128 -11.67 -5.22 19.19
CA ARG A 128 -12.13 -4.61 20.46
C ARG A 128 -13.20 -3.54 20.22
N PHE A 129 -13.00 -2.70 19.21
CA PHE A 129 -14.02 -1.72 18.83
C PHE A 129 -15.35 -2.39 18.42
N CYS A 130 -15.32 -3.51 17.67
CA CYS A 130 -16.52 -4.26 17.32
C CYS A 130 -17.25 -4.81 18.53
N LEU A 131 -16.51 -5.24 19.56
CA LEU A 131 -17.04 -5.80 20.80
C LEU A 131 -17.49 -4.73 21.81
N GLY A 132 -17.17 -3.47 21.56
CA GLY A 132 -17.48 -2.37 22.46
C GLY A 132 -16.54 -2.26 23.66
N LEU A 133 -15.31 -2.81 23.52
CA LEU A 133 -14.25 -2.82 24.53
C LEU A 133 -13.24 -1.69 24.31
#